data_3765db7bbb70f160123fc314c9c493aa
#
_entry.id   3765db7bbb70f160123fc314c9c493aa
#
_cell.length_a   1.000
_cell.length_b   1.000
_cell.length_c   1.000
_cell.angle_alpha   90.00
_cell.angle_beta   90.00
_cell.angle_gamma   90.00
#
_symmetry.space_group_name_H-M   'P 1'
#
loop_
_entity.id
_entity.type
_entity.pdbx_description
1 polymer ?
#
loop_
_entity_poly.entity_id
_entity_poly.type
_entity_poly.pdbx_seq_one_letter_code
_entity_poly.pdbx_strand_id
1 'polypeptide(L)'
;MGNSFEIPIARRDFMEMTGMAAAGRIAADTAGEPGTVSTAADKKENGTIKYAGREIPVLYSVDVCVAGGGPAGTAAAVMAARNGAGTVLIERGVALGGLAVLGCVYPFMDTHAPDSDTPYVAEVKERLRQHGIEPFDGVTQQTWHNPETLALIYDEMCAEAGVEILYQAVLVDTVLAGHAITACIVQTIAGLAAIRAKTFIDGTGDAFLARAAGAPYERGYEKTGNNQPLSFRFEMGGIDVERLYRYVAVELQEDWCKSRPPYFEIAEAMHRKQRYKLEELMARGVESGEITQEEAEYMQAYTIIGKNGVMSMNCPEIPVRFSAADPVSYSKAVTYGRKMMHHIADYLIRRLPGFEKAFISREAAMLGARESWRIRGRHYLTEDDYHDQSRFPDAVCRTAWFIDAHGEKVSEKLPAGGFYEIPYRSLVTEEIENLIVAGRCISASFILQASMRIQPTCMSIGEAAGIAAAWGLSRNIAANEIKWDAIPAGKRSYVSAEKAKK
;
A
#
# COMPACT_ATOMS: atom_id res chain seq x y z
N MET A 1 46.45 -12.22 29.86
CA MET A 1 46.62 -10.80 30.22
C MET A 1 45.59 -10.08 29.36
N GLY A 2 44.50 -9.70 30.03
CA GLY A 2 43.40 -9.04 29.33
C GLY A 2 43.65 -7.52 29.25
N ASN A 3 43.22 -6.92 28.20
CA ASN A 3 42.98 -5.49 28.16
C ASN A 3 41.55 -5.26 27.58
N SER A 4 40.66 -4.98 28.51
CA SER A 4 39.37 -4.40 28.25
C SER A 4 39.54 -2.91 27.91
N PHE A 5 39.19 -2.49 26.72
CA PHE A 5 39.02 -1.07 26.39
C PHE A 5 37.59 -0.65 26.74
N GLU A 6 37.41 0.04 27.86
CA GLU A 6 36.22 0.81 28.13
C GLU A 6 36.41 2.21 27.53
N ILE A 7 35.53 2.65 26.65
CA ILE A 7 35.45 4.03 26.16
C ILE A 7 34.30 4.71 26.92
N PRO A 8 34.56 5.68 27.79
CA PRO A 8 33.48 6.46 28.42
C PRO A 8 33.02 7.55 27.44
N ILE A 9 31.85 7.40 26.83
CA ILE A 9 31.19 8.49 26.09
C ILE A 9 30.32 9.26 27.07
N ALA A 10 30.75 10.47 27.44
CA ALA A 10 29.95 11.38 28.23
C ALA A 10 28.78 11.92 27.41
N ARG A 11 27.58 11.83 27.98
CA ARG A 11 26.29 12.28 27.40
C ARG A 11 26.22 13.75 26.95
N ARG A 12 27.25 14.55 27.21
CA ARG A 12 27.30 15.99 26.88
C ARG A 12 27.83 16.31 25.51
N ASP A 13 28.61 15.42 24.88
CA ASP A 13 29.31 15.75 23.64
C ASP A 13 28.47 15.44 22.36
N PHE A 14 27.32 14.80 22.54
CA PHE A 14 26.44 14.48 21.39
C PHE A 14 25.58 15.66 20.93
N MET A 15 25.40 16.69 21.76
CA MET A 15 24.55 17.86 21.45
C MET A 15 25.31 19.00 20.76
N GLU A 16 26.64 18.98 20.73
CA GLU A 16 27.44 20.03 20.10
C GLU A 16 27.86 19.75 18.65
N MET A 17 27.67 18.54 18.15
CA MET A 17 28.03 18.16 16.77
C MET A 17 26.95 18.41 15.72
N THR A 18 25.75 18.78 16.08
CA THR A 18 24.69 19.15 15.13
C THR A 18 24.38 20.63 15.25
N GLY A 19 25.21 21.46 14.62
CA GLY A 19 24.94 22.88 14.44
C GLY A 19 23.75 23.10 13.53
N MET A 20 22.56 23.21 14.10
CA MET A 20 21.40 23.81 13.47
C MET A 20 20.68 24.68 14.51
N ALA A 21 21.02 25.97 14.50
CA ALA A 21 20.20 26.99 15.11
C ALA A 21 19.05 27.32 14.17
N ALA A 22 17.84 26.90 14.51
CA ALA A 22 16.63 27.47 13.98
C ALA A 22 15.80 28.02 15.13
N ALA A 23 15.77 29.35 15.21
CA ALA A 23 14.94 30.08 16.14
C ALA A 23 13.47 30.02 15.70
N GLY A 24 12.65 29.38 16.50
CA GLY A 24 11.18 29.46 16.43
C GLY A 24 10.65 29.35 17.85
N ARG A 25 10.35 30.50 18.47
CA ARG A 25 9.64 30.53 19.76
C ARG A 25 8.23 30.02 19.56
N ILE A 26 7.94 28.82 20.06
CA ILE A 26 6.58 28.41 20.38
C ILE A 26 6.39 28.60 21.89
N ALA A 27 5.34 29.34 22.21
CA ALA A 27 4.97 29.67 23.58
C ALA A 27 4.69 28.38 24.36
N ALA A 28 5.38 28.28 25.52
CA ALA A 28 5.08 27.28 26.53
C ALA A 28 3.78 27.69 27.22
N ASP A 29 2.73 26.90 27.05
CA ASP A 29 1.63 26.93 27.99
C ASP A 29 1.22 25.48 28.31
N THR A 30 1.20 25.25 29.64
CA THR A 30 0.66 24.10 30.37
C THR A 30 1.34 22.75 30.13
N ALA A 31 2.34 22.48 31.01
CA ALA A 31 2.76 21.12 31.33
C ALA A 31 1.58 20.35 31.95
N GLY A 32 0.88 19.60 31.13
CA GLY A 32 0.11 18.44 31.56
C GLY A 32 1.13 17.36 31.95
N GLU A 33 0.97 16.77 33.11
CA GLU A 33 1.77 15.61 33.56
C GLU A 33 1.74 14.54 32.46
N PRO A 34 2.85 13.79 32.22
CA PRO A 34 2.84 12.69 31.28
C PRO A 34 1.77 11.72 31.72
N GLY A 35 0.73 11.59 30.91
CA GLY A 35 -0.34 10.64 31.16
C GLY A 35 0.26 9.29 31.47
N THR A 36 -0.03 8.77 32.65
CA THR A 36 0.29 7.40 33.04
C THR A 36 -0.25 6.51 31.94
N VAL A 37 0.65 5.83 31.21
CA VAL A 37 0.29 4.70 30.37
C VAL A 37 -0.49 3.75 31.27
N SER A 38 -1.79 3.67 31.05
CA SER A 38 -2.66 2.74 31.79
C SER A 38 -2.14 1.33 31.55
N THR A 39 -1.33 0.85 32.45
CA THR A 39 -0.90 -0.54 32.47
C THR A 39 -2.08 -1.39 32.86
N ALA A 40 -2.64 -2.14 31.91
CA ALA A 40 -3.41 -3.37 32.10
C ALA A 40 -4.60 -3.34 33.09
N ALA A 41 -5.23 -2.21 33.33
CA ALA A 41 -6.42 -2.11 34.14
C ALA A 41 -7.60 -1.75 33.23
N ASP A 42 -8.37 -2.72 32.87
CA ASP A 42 -9.70 -2.84 32.27
C ASP A 42 -9.71 -3.78 31.04
N LYS A 43 -9.04 -4.93 31.16
CA LYS A 43 -9.42 -6.06 30.32
C LYS A 43 -10.82 -6.48 30.79
N LYS A 44 -11.89 -5.97 30.16
CA LYS A 44 -13.14 -6.69 30.13
C LYS A 44 -12.79 -8.11 29.70
N GLU A 45 -13.08 -9.10 30.54
CA GLU A 45 -12.91 -10.50 30.13
C GLU A 45 -13.86 -10.75 28.96
N ASN A 46 -13.34 -10.63 27.73
CA ASN A 46 -14.11 -10.90 26.51
C ASN A 46 -14.40 -12.41 26.36
N GLY A 47 -13.98 -13.24 27.35
CA GLY A 47 -14.16 -14.66 27.38
C GLY A 47 -13.24 -15.43 26.44
N THR A 48 -13.61 -16.66 26.12
CA THR A 48 -12.90 -17.56 25.21
C THR A 48 -13.81 -18.03 24.08
N ILE A 49 -13.25 -18.63 23.07
CA ILE A 49 -13.94 -19.40 22.04
C ILE A 49 -13.26 -20.74 21.82
N LYS A 50 -14.02 -21.76 21.41
CA LYS A 50 -13.45 -23.01 20.94
C LYS A 50 -12.95 -22.90 19.52
N TYR A 51 -11.69 -23.23 19.32
CA TYR A 51 -11.08 -23.28 17.99
C TYR A 51 -10.09 -24.46 17.92
N ALA A 52 -10.25 -25.35 16.92
CA ALA A 52 -9.42 -26.54 16.74
C ALA A 52 -9.25 -27.39 18.02
N GLY A 53 -10.34 -27.57 18.81
CA GLY A 53 -10.34 -28.34 20.04
C GLY A 53 -9.70 -27.66 21.26
N ARG A 54 -9.37 -26.35 21.17
CA ARG A 54 -8.77 -25.56 22.25
C ARG A 54 -9.67 -24.38 22.61
N GLU A 55 -9.61 -23.95 23.86
CA GLU A 55 -10.14 -22.66 24.29
C GLU A 55 -9.06 -21.59 24.02
N ILE A 56 -9.39 -20.56 23.24
CA ILE A 56 -8.51 -19.44 22.96
C ILE A 56 -9.14 -18.13 23.43
N PRO A 57 -8.33 -17.16 23.92
CA PRO A 57 -8.85 -15.89 24.44
C PRO A 57 -9.42 -15.02 23.33
N VAL A 58 -10.48 -14.28 23.64
CA VAL A 58 -11.00 -13.20 22.80
C VAL A 58 -10.34 -11.89 23.23
N LEU A 59 -9.50 -11.30 22.37
CA LEU A 59 -8.83 -10.04 22.69
C LEU A 59 -9.76 -8.83 22.52
N TYR A 60 -10.57 -8.85 21.48
CA TYR A 60 -11.49 -7.77 21.17
C TYR A 60 -12.89 -8.29 20.82
N SER A 61 -13.90 -7.54 21.28
CA SER A 61 -15.29 -7.68 20.83
C SER A 61 -15.77 -6.30 20.42
N VAL A 62 -15.85 -6.06 19.11
CA VAL A 62 -16.04 -4.73 18.50
C VAL A 62 -17.18 -4.71 17.49
N ASP A 63 -17.45 -3.57 16.92
CA ASP A 63 -18.42 -3.45 15.83
C ASP A 63 -17.79 -3.84 14.49
N VAL A 64 -16.56 -3.36 14.21
CA VAL A 64 -15.85 -3.61 12.95
C VAL A 64 -14.45 -4.14 13.22
N CYS A 65 -14.10 -5.25 12.58
CA CYS A 65 -12.73 -5.75 12.51
C CYS A 65 -12.20 -5.58 11.10
N VAL A 66 -11.09 -4.85 10.96
CA VAL A 66 -10.39 -4.69 9.68
C VAL A 66 -9.14 -5.55 9.68
N ALA A 67 -8.98 -6.42 8.68
CA ALA A 67 -7.82 -7.26 8.51
C ALA A 67 -6.87 -6.68 7.46
N GLY A 68 -5.63 -6.31 7.87
CA GLY A 68 -4.60 -5.73 7.03
C GLY A 68 -4.59 -4.20 7.03
N GLY A 69 -3.47 -3.63 7.50
CA GLY A 69 -3.24 -2.19 7.63
C GLY A 69 -2.60 -1.55 6.39
N GLY A 70 -2.86 -2.06 5.18
CA GLY A 70 -2.48 -1.40 3.93
C GLY A 70 -3.29 -0.13 3.67
N PRO A 71 -3.05 0.60 2.54
CA PRO A 71 -3.76 1.84 2.24
C PRO A 71 -5.29 1.73 2.33
N ALA A 72 -5.87 0.63 1.82
CA ALA A 72 -7.30 0.39 1.89
C ALA A 72 -7.79 0.07 3.31
N GLY A 73 -7.08 -0.80 4.03
CA GLY A 73 -7.51 -1.20 5.37
C GLY A 73 -7.39 -0.08 6.39
N THR A 74 -6.34 0.75 6.31
CA THR A 74 -6.20 1.93 7.17
C THR A 74 -7.35 2.93 6.92
N ALA A 75 -7.65 3.20 5.65
CA ALA A 75 -8.79 4.05 5.28
C ALA A 75 -10.12 3.49 5.81
N ALA A 76 -10.33 2.18 5.66
CA ALA A 76 -11.54 1.51 6.14
C ALA A 76 -11.69 1.60 7.66
N ALA A 77 -10.61 1.37 8.42
CA ALA A 77 -10.63 1.43 9.88
C ALA A 77 -10.93 2.85 10.38
N VAL A 78 -10.22 3.85 9.85
CA VAL A 78 -10.42 5.26 10.22
C VAL A 78 -11.85 5.69 9.90
N MET A 79 -12.38 5.34 8.74
CA MET A 79 -13.71 5.78 8.34
C MET A 79 -14.83 5.00 9.04
N ALA A 80 -14.65 3.75 9.38
CA ALA A 80 -15.60 3.03 10.23
C ALA A 80 -15.69 3.69 11.61
N ALA A 81 -14.56 3.98 12.24
CA ALA A 81 -14.50 4.61 13.55
C ALA A 81 -15.05 6.04 13.54
N ARG A 82 -14.68 6.87 12.56
CA ARG A 82 -15.24 8.24 12.39
C ARG A 82 -16.76 8.26 12.18
N ASN A 83 -17.33 7.17 11.68
CA ASN A 83 -18.79 7.00 11.56
C ASN A 83 -19.42 6.29 12.76
N GLY A 84 -18.71 6.18 13.89
CA GLY A 84 -19.22 5.75 15.19
C GLY A 84 -19.15 4.25 15.47
N ALA A 85 -18.45 3.45 14.67
CA ALA A 85 -18.26 2.04 14.93
C ALA A 85 -17.02 1.81 15.81
N GLY A 86 -17.15 1.04 16.89
CA GLY A 86 -15.99 0.53 17.65
C GLY A 86 -15.14 -0.37 16.75
N THR A 87 -13.90 0.04 16.45
CA THR A 87 -13.11 -0.56 15.38
C THR A 87 -11.74 -1.06 15.86
N VAL A 88 -11.37 -2.27 15.45
CA VAL A 88 -10.00 -2.79 15.57
C VAL A 88 -9.41 -3.06 14.20
N LEU A 89 -8.15 -2.67 14.01
CA LEU A 89 -7.34 -2.93 12.82
C LEU A 89 -6.22 -3.93 13.19
N ILE A 90 -6.18 -5.07 12.51
CA ILE A 90 -5.11 -6.06 12.70
C ILE A 90 -4.10 -5.97 11.57
N GLU A 91 -2.81 -5.90 11.93
CA GLU A 91 -1.71 -5.80 10.98
C GLU A 91 -0.61 -6.81 11.32
N ARG A 92 -0.14 -7.57 10.32
CA ARG A 92 0.93 -8.56 10.49
C ARG A 92 2.32 -7.95 10.67
N GLY A 93 2.50 -6.72 10.19
CA GLY A 93 3.75 -5.96 10.28
C GLY A 93 3.84 -5.13 11.57
N VAL A 94 4.80 -4.22 11.58
CA VAL A 94 5.06 -3.27 12.66
C VAL A 94 4.75 -1.83 12.25
N ALA A 95 4.15 -1.64 11.08
CA ALA A 95 3.77 -0.33 10.55
C ALA A 95 2.55 -0.47 9.64
N LEU A 96 1.69 0.54 9.65
CA LEU A 96 0.61 0.69 8.69
C LEU A 96 1.16 1.13 7.32
N GLY A 97 0.33 1.01 6.28
CA GLY A 97 0.66 1.42 4.92
C GLY A 97 1.01 0.27 3.97
N GLY A 98 1.20 -0.96 4.47
CA GLY A 98 1.44 -2.13 3.62
C GLY A 98 2.53 -1.89 2.57
N LEU A 99 2.23 -2.07 1.27
CA LEU A 99 3.20 -1.87 0.19
C LEU A 99 3.72 -0.43 0.09
N ALA A 100 2.94 0.57 0.48
CA ALA A 100 3.36 1.97 0.49
C ALA A 100 4.55 2.21 1.44
N VAL A 101 4.57 1.52 2.56
CA VAL A 101 5.59 1.68 3.62
C VAL A 101 6.57 0.51 3.65
N LEU A 102 6.04 -0.71 3.79
CA LEU A 102 6.85 -1.92 3.97
C LEU A 102 7.39 -2.47 2.63
N GLY A 103 6.70 -2.21 1.53
CA GLY A 103 7.07 -2.65 0.18
C GLY A 103 7.86 -1.63 -0.62
N CYS A 104 8.21 -0.48 -0.05
CA CYS A 104 8.95 0.60 -0.70
C CYS A 104 8.29 1.15 -1.99
N VAL A 105 6.93 1.19 -2.03
CA VAL A 105 6.16 1.73 -3.17
C VAL A 105 5.74 3.16 -2.85
N TYR A 106 6.59 4.14 -3.11
CA TYR A 106 6.42 5.52 -2.64
C TYR A 106 5.59 6.45 -3.52
N PRO A 107 5.47 6.25 -4.84
CA PRO A 107 4.53 7.05 -5.64
C PRO A 107 3.09 6.65 -5.35
N PHE A 108 2.20 7.61 -5.13
CA PHE A 108 0.77 7.32 -5.04
C PHE A 108 0.15 6.93 -6.38
N MET A 109 0.76 7.28 -7.50
CA MET A 109 0.22 7.05 -8.84
C MET A 109 -1.17 7.69 -8.96
N ASP A 110 -1.24 9.01 -9.13
CA ASP A 110 -2.50 9.73 -9.24
C ASP A 110 -3.42 9.13 -10.31
N THR A 111 -4.70 9.13 -10.04
CA THR A 111 -5.69 8.48 -10.91
C THR A 111 -5.88 9.20 -12.24
N HIS A 112 -5.31 10.39 -12.43
CA HIS A 112 -5.47 11.29 -13.58
C HIS A 112 -6.93 11.65 -13.93
N ALA A 113 -7.89 11.19 -13.15
CA ALA A 113 -9.29 11.59 -13.28
C ALA A 113 -9.49 12.93 -12.56
N PRO A 114 -10.18 13.91 -13.16
CA PRO A 114 -10.54 15.14 -12.47
C PRO A 114 -11.28 14.83 -11.17
N ASP A 115 -10.94 15.52 -10.07
CA ASP A 115 -11.55 15.37 -8.75
C ASP A 115 -11.68 13.90 -8.29
N SER A 116 -10.68 13.06 -8.55
CA SER A 116 -10.69 11.64 -8.19
C SER A 116 -10.35 11.40 -6.73
N ASP A 117 -9.69 12.34 -6.07
CA ASP A 117 -9.35 12.20 -4.65
C ASP A 117 -10.62 12.27 -3.81
N THR A 118 -10.90 11.20 -3.09
CA THR A 118 -11.93 11.20 -2.05
C THR A 118 -11.44 11.98 -0.82
N PRO A 119 -12.33 12.39 0.09
CA PRO A 119 -11.95 13.15 1.29
C PRO A 119 -10.79 12.56 2.08
N TYR A 120 -10.76 11.23 2.24
CA TYR A 120 -9.66 10.55 2.93
C TYR A 120 -8.32 10.69 2.19
N VAL A 121 -8.32 10.50 0.87
CA VAL A 121 -7.10 10.65 0.04
C VAL A 121 -6.58 12.07 0.11
N ALA A 122 -7.48 13.06 0.00
CA ALA A 122 -7.12 14.47 0.09
C ALA A 122 -6.53 14.81 1.48
N GLU A 123 -7.09 14.26 2.56
CA GLU A 123 -6.57 14.43 3.91
C GLU A 123 -5.16 13.85 4.07
N VAL A 124 -4.92 12.63 3.58
CA VAL A 124 -3.58 12.00 3.64
C VAL A 124 -2.55 12.88 2.90
N LYS A 125 -2.88 13.36 1.70
CA LYS A 125 -2.01 14.27 0.93
C LYS A 125 -1.76 15.58 1.68
N GLU A 126 -2.78 16.15 2.32
CA GLU A 126 -2.64 17.38 3.11
C GLU A 126 -1.76 17.18 4.34
N ARG A 127 -1.92 16.08 5.07
CA ARG A 127 -1.08 15.75 6.22
C ARG A 127 0.39 15.56 5.81
N LEU A 128 0.65 14.95 4.65
CA LEU A 128 2.00 14.87 4.10
C LEU A 128 2.60 16.26 3.89
N ARG A 129 1.84 17.23 3.32
CA ARG A 129 2.29 18.61 3.15
C ARG A 129 2.59 19.29 4.49
N GLN A 130 1.75 19.09 5.50
CA GLN A 130 1.96 19.62 6.85
C GLN A 130 3.25 19.09 7.50
N HIS A 131 3.68 17.88 7.13
CA HIS A 131 4.97 17.31 7.51
C HIS A 131 6.14 17.70 6.58
N GLY A 132 5.96 18.70 5.71
CA GLY A 132 6.99 19.17 4.79
C GLY A 132 7.25 18.24 3.60
N ILE A 133 6.36 17.29 3.36
CA ILE A 133 6.41 16.41 2.19
C ILE A 133 5.57 17.07 1.08
N GLU A 134 6.17 18.02 0.40
CA GLU A 134 5.53 18.67 -0.73
C GLU A 134 5.30 17.67 -1.87
N PRO A 135 4.13 17.69 -2.52
CA PRO A 135 3.92 16.93 -3.75
C PRO A 135 4.98 17.31 -4.77
N PHE A 136 5.57 16.32 -5.43
CA PHE A 136 6.52 16.57 -6.48
C PHE A 136 5.78 17.15 -7.68
N ASP A 137 5.91 18.47 -7.89
CA ASP A 137 5.28 19.17 -9.00
C ASP A 137 6.18 19.16 -10.22
N GLY A 138 5.66 18.71 -11.31
CA GLY A 138 6.14 19.11 -12.61
C GLY A 138 6.30 18.07 -13.69
N VAL A 139 6.45 16.79 -13.45
CA VAL A 139 6.70 15.85 -14.56
C VAL A 139 5.69 14.73 -14.67
N THR A 140 5.27 14.14 -13.55
CA THR A 140 4.40 12.98 -13.57
C THR A 140 3.04 13.21 -12.93
N GLN A 141 2.79 14.38 -12.36
CA GLN A 141 1.58 14.69 -11.57
C GLN A 141 1.33 13.67 -10.44
N GLN A 142 2.37 13.01 -9.97
CA GLN A 142 2.29 11.99 -8.93
C GLN A 142 2.66 12.57 -7.58
N THR A 143 1.84 12.31 -6.58
CA THR A 143 2.19 12.60 -5.20
C THR A 143 3.13 11.52 -4.69
N TRP A 144 4.33 11.92 -4.30
CA TRP A 144 5.33 11.05 -3.69
C TRP A 144 5.28 11.22 -2.18
N HIS A 145 5.58 10.19 -1.46
CA HIS A 145 5.60 10.27 0.00
C HIS A 145 6.92 9.73 0.57
N ASN A 146 7.18 10.15 1.79
CA ASN A 146 8.21 9.56 2.64
C ASN A 146 7.53 8.42 3.44
N PRO A 147 8.06 7.19 3.41
CA PRO A 147 7.39 6.04 4.01
C PRO A 147 7.28 6.13 5.53
N GLU A 148 8.29 6.69 6.19
CA GLU A 148 8.28 6.85 7.66
C GLU A 148 7.23 7.89 8.07
N THR A 149 7.15 8.99 7.35
CA THR A 149 6.13 10.03 7.58
C THR A 149 4.73 9.50 7.30
N LEU A 150 4.54 8.72 6.23
CA LEU A 150 3.23 8.13 5.92
C LEU A 150 2.78 7.14 7.00
N ALA A 151 3.70 6.30 7.52
CA ALA A 151 3.38 5.39 8.61
C ALA A 151 2.93 6.15 9.87
N LEU A 152 3.65 7.22 10.24
CA LEU A 152 3.28 8.10 11.36
C LEU A 152 1.90 8.73 11.15
N ILE A 153 1.62 9.27 9.97
CA ILE A 153 0.31 9.87 9.64
C ILE A 153 -0.81 8.84 9.80
N TYR A 154 -0.61 7.61 9.37
CA TYR A 154 -1.62 6.56 9.52
C TYR A 154 -1.86 6.18 10.98
N ASP A 155 -0.80 6.11 11.81
CA ASP A 155 -0.93 5.89 13.25
C ASP A 155 -1.70 7.04 13.92
N GLU A 156 -1.38 8.29 13.58
CA GLU A 156 -2.07 9.49 14.09
C GLU A 156 -3.55 9.49 13.69
N MET A 157 -3.87 9.23 12.42
CA MET A 157 -5.26 9.20 11.94
C MET A 157 -6.07 8.09 12.63
N CYS A 158 -5.48 6.92 12.87
CA CYS A 158 -6.11 5.85 13.63
C CYS A 158 -6.35 6.26 15.08
N ALA A 159 -5.34 6.83 15.75
CA ALA A 159 -5.46 7.28 17.13
C ALA A 159 -6.53 8.38 17.31
N GLU A 160 -6.54 9.38 16.43
CA GLU A 160 -7.54 10.45 16.41
C GLU A 160 -8.97 9.92 16.19
N ALA A 161 -9.11 8.87 15.37
CA ALA A 161 -10.40 8.24 15.10
C ALA A 161 -10.84 7.26 16.21
N GLY A 162 -9.94 6.91 17.15
CA GLY A 162 -10.20 5.91 18.20
C GLY A 162 -10.16 4.47 17.68
N VAL A 163 -9.36 4.18 16.67
CA VAL A 163 -9.11 2.82 16.16
C VAL A 163 -8.11 2.12 17.07
N GLU A 164 -8.47 0.94 17.55
CA GLU A 164 -7.52 0.04 18.20
C GLU A 164 -6.65 -0.66 17.16
N ILE A 165 -5.33 -0.59 17.28
CA ILE A 165 -4.41 -1.26 16.34
C ILE A 165 -3.76 -2.45 17.05
N LEU A 166 -3.82 -3.61 16.41
CA LEU A 166 -3.13 -4.82 16.87
C LEU A 166 -2.03 -5.18 15.86
N TYR A 167 -0.81 -4.73 16.12
CA TYR A 167 0.37 -5.06 15.31
C TYR A 167 0.87 -6.48 15.58
N GLN A 168 1.62 -7.03 14.63
CA GLN A 168 2.18 -8.38 14.66
C GLN A 168 1.11 -9.45 14.92
N ALA A 169 -0.06 -9.22 14.36
CA ALA A 169 -1.20 -10.13 14.42
C ALA A 169 -1.47 -10.71 13.03
N VAL A 170 -1.09 -11.97 12.86
CA VAL A 170 -1.26 -12.67 11.58
C VAL A 170 -2.63 -13.33 11.57
N LEU A 171 -3.48 -12.94 10.62
CA LEU A 171 -4.76 -13.62 10.39
C LEU A 171 -4.51 -15.08 9.99
N VAL A 172 -5.14 -16.01 10.69
CA VAL A 172 -4.96 -17.46 10.49
C VAL A 172 -6.20 -18.07 9.86
N ASP A 173 -7.39 -17.71 10.39
CA ASP A 173 -8.64 -18.37 10.03
C ASP A 173 -9.85 -17.52 10.43
N THR A 174 -11.05 -18.02 10.13
CA THR A 174 -12.33 -17.42 10.52
C THR A 174 -13.22 -18.45 11.22
N VAL A 175 -14.12 -17.97 12.07
CA VAL A 175 -15.21 -18.76 12.66
C VAL A 175 -16.52 -18.25 12.12
N LEU A 176 -17.31 -19.14 11.54
CA LEU A 176 -18.58 -18.81 10.90
C LEU A 176 -19.77 -19.32 11.73
N ALA A 177 -20.89 -18.63 11.63
CA ALA A 177 -22.23 -19.11 11.99
C ALA A 177 -23.14 -18.89 10.78
N GLY A 178 -23.48 -19.95 10.07
CA GLY A 178 -24.16 -19.86 8.78
C GLY A 178 -23.31 -19.11 7.76
N HIS A 179 -23.83 -18.02 7.21
CA HIS A 179 -23.17 -17.16 6.21
C HIS A 179 -22.47 -15.93 6.81
N ALA A 180 -22.39 -15.84 8.14
CA ALA A 180 -21.75 -14.72 8.82
C ALA A 180 -20.48 -15.14 9.55
N ILE A 181 -19.44 -14.31 9.45
CA ILE A 181 -18.22 -14.43 10.26
C ILE A 181 -18.56 -13.96 11.68
N THR A 182 -18.22 -14.76 12.68
CA THR A 182 -18.42 -14.41 14.11
C THR A 182 -17.12 -13.99 14.79
N ALA A 183 -16.00 -14.50 14.31
CA ALA A 183 -14.67 -14.09 14.76
C ALA A 183 -13.63 -14.37 13.69
N CYS A 184 -12.54 -13.61 13.70
CA CYS A 184 -11.30 -14.00 13.06
C CYS A 184 -10.29 -14.52 14.09
N ILE A 185 -9.48 -15.48 13.68
CA ILE A 185 -8.43 -16.08 14.48
C ILE A 185 -7.10 -15.47 14.07
N VAL A 186 -6.33 -15.00 15.04
CA VAL A 186 -5.03 -14.39 14.82
C VAL A 186 -3.95 -15.11 15.62
N GLN A 187 -2.75 -15.20 15.03
CA GLN A 187 -1.54 -15.56 15.74
C GLN A 187 -0.86 -14.26 16.21
N THR A 188 -0.67 -14.14 17.51
CA THR A 188 0.04 -13.05 18.15
C THR A 188 1.33 -13.54 18.81
N ILE A 189 2.11 -12.64 19.39
CA ILE A 189 3.29 -13.00 20.19
C ILE A 189 2.92 -13.88 21.41
N ALA A 190 1.69 -13.75 21.92
CA ALA A 190 1.19 -14.54 23.06
C ALA A 190 0.52 -15.87 22.65
N GLY A 191 0.46 -16.18 21.36
CA GLY A 191 -0.20 -17.35 20.82
C GLY A 191 -1.48 -17.02 20.06
N LEU A 192 -2.34 -18.04 19.85
CA LEU A 192 -3.62 -17.87 19.16
C LEU A 192 -4.59 -17.06 20.01
N ALA A 193 -5.31 -16.19 19.36
CA ALA A 193 -6.39 -15.40 19.93
C ALA A 193 -7.52 -15.18 18.92
N ALA A 194 -8.67 -14.74 19.38
CA ALA A 194 -9.81 -14.40 18.55
C ALA A 194 -10.19 -12.93 18.65
N ILE A 195 -10.75 -12.40 17.57
CA ILE A 195 -11.36 -11.08 17.52
C ILE A 195 -12.78 -11.24 17.02
N ARG A 196 -13.75 -10.92 17.89
CA ARG A 196 -15.17 -10.90 17.54
C ARG A 196 -15.55 -9.55 16.95
N ALA A 197 -16.32 -9.56 15.89
CA ALA A 197 -16.92 -8.35 15.34
C ALA A 197 -18.28 -8.63 14.72
N LYS A 198 -19.06 -7.58 14.49
CA LYS A 198 -20.35 -7.66 13.80
C LYS A 198 -20.14 -7.59 12.28
N THR A 199 -19.19 -6.78 11.83
CA THR A 199 -18.82 -6.63 10.42
C THR A 199 -17.30 -6.77 10.27
N PHE A 200 -16.87 -7.39 9.20
CA PHE A 200 -15.47 -7.61 8.88
C PHE A 200 -15.09 -6.94 7.56
N ILE A 201 -13.89 -6.35 7.52
CA ILE A 201 -13.35 -5.76 6.29
C ILE A 201 -12.03 -6.43 5.95
N ASP A 202 -11.95 -7.01 4.76
CA ASP A 202 -10.72 -7.60 4.23
C ASP A 202 -9.90 -6.53 3.48
N GLY A 203 -8.92 -5.95 4.14
CA GLY A 203 -7.90 -5.03 3.60
C GLY A 203 -6.56 -5.70 3.37
N THR A 204 -6.48 -7.05 3.38
CA THR A 204 -5.20 -7.80 3.28
C THR A 204 -4.51 -7.65 1.94
N GLY A 205 -5.25 -7.25 0.91
CA GLY A 205 -4.78 -7.16 -0.46
C GLY A 205 -4.63 -8.51 -1.16
N ASP A 206 -4.79 -9.60 -0.43
CA ASP A 206 -4.69 -10.99 -0.90
C ASP A 206 -6.00 -11.77 -0.72
N ALA A 207 -7.11 -11.07 -0.38
CA ALA A 207 -8.42 -11.64 -0.06
C ALA A 207 -8.33 -12.76 1.01
N PHE A 208 -7.42 -12.62 1.97
CA PHE A 208 -7.14 -13.72 2.91
C PHE A 208 -8.32 -13.98 3.83
N LEU A 209 -8.94 -12.94 4.39
CA LEU A 209 -10.11 -13.06 5.25
C LEU A 209 -11.30 -13.62 4.47
N ALA A 210 -11.54 -13.11 3.27
CA ALA A 210 -12.61 -13.56 2.39
C ALA A 210 -12.48 -15.06 2.05
N ARG A 211 -11.28 -15.48 1.67
CA ARG A 211 -10.99 -16.88 1.34
C ARG A 211 -11.11 -17.81 2.56
N ALA A 212 -10.62 -17.38 3.72
CA ALA A 212 -10.78 -18.12 4.96
C ALA A 212 -12.26 -18.29 5.35
N ALA A 213 -13.09 -17.30 5.02
CA ALA A 213 -14.53 -17.37 5.21
C ALA A 213 -15.27 -18.19 4.14
N GLY A 214 -14.61 -18.67 3.10
CA GLY A 214 -15.22 -19.47 2.04
C GLY A 214 -15.87 -18.63 0.92
N ALA A 215 -15.59 -17.33 0.83
CA ALA A 215 -16.03 -16.51 -0.28
C ALA A 215 -15.40 -17.00 -1.60
N PRO A 216 -16.09 -16.93 -2.74
CA PRO A 216 -15.54 -17.33 -4.04
C PRO A 216 -14.43 -16.38 -4.46
N TYR A 217 -13.38 -16.94 -5.07
CA TYR A 217 -12.20 -16.19 -5.47
C TYR A 217 -11.54 -16.77 -6.72
N GLU A 218 -10.66 -15.98 -7.32
CA GLU A 218 -9.81 -16.38 -8.43
C GLU A 218 -8.40 -15.78 -8.27
N ARG A 219 -7.48 -16.19 -9.13
CA ARG A 219 -6.10 -15.72 -9.15
C ARG A 219 -5.48 -15.83 -10.54
N GLY A 220 -4.49 -14.99 -10.78
CA GLY A 220 -3.72 -15.03 -12.00
C GLY A 220 -4.53 -14.61 -13.23
N TYR A 221 -3.88 -14.60 -14.39
CA TYR A 221 -4.49 -14.28 -15.65
C TYR A 221 -5.30 -15.49 -16.17
N GLU A 222 -6.52 -15.26 -16.58
CA GLU A 222 -7.48 -16.31 -16.94
C GLU A 222 -6.97 -17.21 -18.09
N LYS A 223 -6.09 -16.67 -18.95
CA LYS A 223 -5.54 -17.40 -20.11
C LYS A 223 -4.28 -18.21 -19.77
N THR A 224 -3.45 -17.75 -18.84
CA THR A 224 -2.14 -18.35 -18.55
C THR A 224 -2.04 -18.94 -17.14
N GLY A 225 -2.87 -18.49 -16.21
CA GLY A 225 -2.80 -18.83 -14.79
C GLY A 225 -1.68 -18.12 -14.03
N ASN A 226 -0.88 -17.29 -14.71
CA ASN A 226 0.23 -16.57 -14.09
C ASN A 226 -0.26 -15.36 -13.30
N ASN A 227 0.34 -15.12 -12.13
CA ASN A 227 0.20 -13.83 -11.43
C ASN A 227 1.03 -12.76 -12.15
N GLN A 228 0.74 -11.49 -11.90
CA GLN A 228 1.65 -10.41 -12.28
C GLN A 228 3.02 -10.60 -11.59
N PRO A 229 4.14 -10.22 -12.24
CA PRO A 229 5.45 -10.36 -11.65
C PRO A 229 5.56 -9.62 -10.32
N LEU A 230 6.28 -10.20 -9.39
CA LEU A 230 6.62 -9.60 -8.11
C LEU A 230 7.70 -8.53 -8.30
N SER A 231 7.84 -7.63 -7.36
CA SER A 231 9.00 -6.73 -7.28
C SER A 231 9.62 -6.79 -5.89
N PHE A 232 10.95 -6.64 -5.82
CA PHE A 232 11.66 -6.53 -4.56
C PHE A 232 12.39 -5.20 -4.50
N ARG A 233 11.66 -4.15 -4.13
CA ARG A 233 12.17 -2.79 -4.09
C ARG A 233 13.17 -2.58 -2.96
N PHE A 234 14.04 -1.58 -3.13
CA PHE A 234 15.03 -1.19 -2.14
C PHE A 234 15.37 0.29 -2.22
N GLU A 235 16.10 0.79 -1.25
CA GLU A 235 16.66 2.13 -1.25
C GLU A 235 18.18 2.07 -1.36
N MET A 236 18.76 2.98 -2.13
CA MET A 236 20.20 3.22 -2.14
C MET A 236 20.48 4.62 -1.59
N GLY A 237 21.35 4.69 -0.59
CA GLY A 237 21.86 5.90 0.02
C GLY A 237 23.26 6.25 -0.49
N GLY A 238 23.78 7.44 -0.14
CA GLY A 238 25.12 7.90 -0.52
C GLY A 238 25.25 8.32 -1.98
N ILE A 239 24.12 8.62 -2.65
CA ILE A 239 24.09 9.02 -4.05
C ILE A 239 24.35 10.53 -4.16
N ASP A 240 25.28 10.91 -5.04
CA ASP A 240 25.44 12.29 -5.50
C ASP A 240 24.40 12.58 -6.60
N VAL A 241 23.23 13.05 -6.16
CA VAL A 241 22.08 13.29 -7.05
C VAL A 241 22.36 14.38 -8.07
N GLU A 242 23.18 15.39 -7.71
CA GLU A 242 23.58 16.47 -8.65
C GLU A 242 24.48 15.94 -9.77
N ARG A 243 25.43 15.06 -9.43
CA ARG A 243 26.28 14.40 -10.42
C ARG A 243 25.48 13.48 -11.33
N LEU A 244 24.56 12.69 -10.75
CA LEU A 244 23.65 11.84 -11.51
C LEU A 244 22.80 12.68 -12.48
N TYR A 245 22.17 13.75 -11.98
CA TYR A 245 21.39 14.66 -12.80
C TYR A 245 22.22 15.23 -13.98
N ARG A 246 23.42 15.71 -13.69
CA ARG A 246 24.32 16.26 -14.71
C ARG A 246 24.65 15.22 -15.77
N TYR A 247 24.94 13.98 -15.37
CA TYR A 247 25.19 12.89 -16.30
C TYR A 247 23.97 12.63 -17.19
N VAL A 248 22.80 12.46 -16.63
CA VAL A 248 21.58 12.11 -17.39
C VAL A 248 21.09 13.28 -18.25
N ALA A 249 20.89 14.44 -17.65
CA ALA A 249 20.24 15.56 -18.34
C ALA A 249 21.19 16.33 -19.28
N VAL A 250 22.50 16.41 -18.96
CA VAL A 250 23.45 17.21 -19.70
C VAL A 250 24.36 16.37 -20.60
N GLU A 251 25.03 15.36 -20.04
CA GLU A 251 25.99 14.55 -20.81
C GLU A 251 25.27 13.61 -21.77
N LEU A 252 24.21 12.91 -21.31
CA LEU A 252 23.38 12.07 -22.16
C LEU A 252 22.34 12.86 -22.97
N GLN A 253 22.11 14.12 -22.64
CA GLN A 253 21.10 14.96 -23.28
C GLN A 253 19.70 14.34 -23.32
N GLU A 254 19.27 13.78 -22.18
CA GLU A 254 17.95 13.18 -22.03
C GLU A 254 16.91 14.27 -21.77
N ASP A 255 16.10 14.59 -22.77
CA ASP A 255 15.11 15.66 -22.74
C ASP A 255 13.82 15.29 -21.96
N TRP A 256 13.59 13.99 -21.72
CA TRP A 256 12.50 13.51 -20.87
C TRP A 256 12.70 13.87 -19.39
N CYS A 257 13.95 14.09 -18.97
CA CYS A 257 14.30 14.41 -17.61
C CYS A 257 13.96 15.87 -17.27
N LYS A 258 12.69 16.13 -16.98
CA LYS A 258 12.18 17.48 -16.67
C LYS A 258 12.32 17.85 -15.20
N SER A 259 12.47 16.85 -14.32
CA SER A 259 12.68 17.07 -12.91
C SER A 259 14.13 17.43 -12.59
N ARG A 260 14.36 18.13 -11.48
CA ARG A 260 15.67 18.60 -11.04
C ARG A 260 15.92 18.29 -9.57
N PRO A 261 17.19 18.11 -9.15
CA PRO A 261 17.50 18.02 -7.73
C PRO A 261 16.90 19.17 -6.90
N PRO A 262 16.51 18.93 -5.65
CA PRO A 262 16.69 17.67 -4.92
C PRO A 262 15.71 16.54 -5.31
N TYR A 263 14.68 16.84 -6.10
CA TYR A 263 13.64 15.88 -6.51
C TYR A 263 13.85 15.49 -7.97
N PHE A 264 14.44 14.33 -8.16
CA PHE A 264 14.88 13.85 -9.46
C PHE A 264 14.55 12.38 -9.64
N GLU A 265 14.10 12.03 -10.85
CA GLU A 265 13.83 10.67 -11.22
C GLU A 265 14.58 10.26 -12.48
N ILE A 266 14.97 8.99 -12.53
CA ILE A 266 15.38 8.32 -13.75
C ILE A 266 14.44 7.12 -13.95
N ALA A 267 13.91 6.98 -15.16
CA ALA A 267 13.08 5.87 -15.55
C ALA A 267 13.76 5.10 -16.67
N GLU A 268 13.92 3.80 -16.45
CA GLU A 268 14.50 2.89 -17.42
C GLU A 268 13.66 1.61 -17.46
N ALA A 269 13.32 1.16 -18.65
CA ALA A 269 12.59 -0.07 -18.83
C ALA A 269 12.91 -0.66 -20.21
N MET A 270 13.95 -1.48 -20.29
CA MET A 270 14.43 -2.06 -21.55
C MET A 270 13.33 -2.79 -22.32
N HIS A 271 12.46 -3.52 -21.63
CA HIS A 271 11.34 -4.24 -22.26
C HIS A 271 10.28 -3.32 -22.87
N ARG A 272 10.22 -2.05 -22.45
CA ARG A 272 9.28 -1.04 -22.99
C ARG A 272 9.80 -0.35 -24.25
N LYS A 273 11.04 -0.59 -24.62
CA LYS A 273 11.70 0.02 -25.79
C LYS A 273 11.54 1.54 -25.85
N GLN A 274 11.72 2.20 -24.69
CA GLN A 274 11.55 3.64 -24.59
C GLN A 274 12.73 4.43 -25.17
N ARG A 275 13.82 3.75 -25.55
CA ARG A 275 15.02 4.31 -26.20
C ARG A 275 15.75 5.40 -25.39
N TYR A 276 15.70 5.32 -24.07
CA TYR A 276 16.53 6.18 -23.23
C TYR A 276 18.00 5.75 -23.32
N LYS A 277 18.92 6.71 -23.25
CA LYS A 277 20.36 6.40 -23.33
C LYS A 277 20.88 5.60 -22.12
N LEU A 278 20.16 5.62 -21.00
CA LEU A 278 20.42 4.70 -19.88
C LEU A 278 20.18 3.23 -20.25
N GLU A 279 19.34 2.94 -21.24
CA GLU A 279 19.18 1.57 -21.77
C GLU A 279 20.51 1.02 -22.27
N GLU A 280 21.34 1.86 -22.87
CA GLU A 280 22.68 1.46 -23.33
C GLU A 280 23.59 1.07 -22.16
N LEU A 281 23.46 1.70 -21.00
CA LEU A 281 24.18 1.31 -19.80
C LEU A 281 23.80 -0.10 -19.39
N MET A 282 22.51 -0.39 -19.28
CA MET A 282 22.01 -1.72 -18.91
C MET A 282 22.36 -2.78 -19.97
N ALA A 283 22.24 -2.46 -21.26
CA ALA A 283 22.60 -3.34 -22.34
C ALA A 283 24.10 -3.74 -22.30
N ARG A 284 25.00 -2.76 -22.07
CA ARG A 284 26.44 -3.06 -21.89
C ARG A 284 26.71 -3.96 -20.69
N GLY A 285 25.95 -3.83 -19.60
CA GLY A 285 26.04 -4.71 -18.44
C GLY A 285 25.69 -6.17 -18.78
N VAL A 286 24.65 -6.36 -19.61
CA VAL A 286 24.26 -7.69 -20.11
C VAL A 286 25.33 -8.25 -21.07
N GLU A 287 25.79 -7.45 -22.01
CA GLU A 287 26.83 -7.86 -22.99
C GLU A 287 28.16 -8.26 -22.31
N SER A 288 28.53 -7.53 -21.27
CA SER A 288 29.75 -7.84 -20.48
C SER A 288 29.56 -8.99 -19.49
N GLY A 289 28.33 -9.44 -19.25
CA GLY A 289 27.99 -10.46 -18.26
C GLY A 289 28.05 -9.95 -16.81
N GLU A 290 28.08 -8.63 -16.58
CA GLU A 290 28.05 -8.05 -15.24
C GLU A 290 26.67 -8.13 -14.59
N ILE A 291 25.62 -8.11 -15.40
CA ILE A 291 24.22 -8.34 -15.00
C ILE A 291 23.55 -9.25 -16.02
N THR A 292 22.46 -9.88 -15.62
CA THR A 292 21.63 -10.72 -16.50
C THR A 292 20.58 -9.90 -17.25
N GLN A 293 20.00 -10.47 -18.32
CA GLN A 293 18.88 -9.85 -19.04
C GLN A 293 17.69 -9.61 -18.12
N GLU A 294 17.37 -10.54 -17.20
CA GLU A 294 16.28 -10.38 -16.23
C GLU A 294 16.52 -9.22 -15.26
N GLU A 295 17.77 -8.98 -14.84
CA GLU A 295 18.16 -7.85 -13.99
C GLU A 295 18.08 -6.51 -14.71
N ALA A 296 18.33 -6.51 -16.03
CA ALA A 296 18.26 -5.32 -16.87
C ALA A 296 16.85 -4.99 -17.38
N GLU A 297 15.89 -5.92 -17.27
CA GLU A 297 14.59 -5.80 -17.93
C GLU A 297 13.75 -4.63 -17.42
N TYR A 298 13.88 -4.28 -16.13
CA TYR A 298 13.11 -3.20 -15.53
C TYR A 298 13.89 -2.47 -14.45
N MET A 299 14.12 -1.18 -14.65
CA MET A 299 14.71 -0.29 -13.66
C MET A 299 14.07 1.09 -13.73
N GLN A 300 13.65 1.58 -12.58
CA GLN A 300 13.30 2.98 -12.36
C GLN A 300 13.89 3.40 -11.02
N ALA A 301 14.34 4.64 -10.91
CA ALA A 301 14.83 5.18 -9.65
C ALA A 301 14.40 6.63 -9.49
N TYR A 302 14.11 7.01 -8.25
CA TYR A 302 13.68 8.36 -7.91
C TYR A 302 14.09 8.73 -6.49
N THR A 303 14.38 10.01 -6.30
CA THR A 303 14.71 10.55 -4.98
C THR A 303 13.52 10.41 -4.03
N ILE A 304 13.79 10.27 -2.75
CA ILE A 304 12.77 10.19 -1.71
C ILE A 304 12.71 11.54 -1.00
N ILE A 305 11.53 12.13 -0.95
CA ILE A 305 11.32 13.41 -0.29
C ILE A 305 11.73 13.31 1.19
N GLY A 306 12.55 14.25 1.65
CA GLY A 306 13.07 14.25 3.03
C GLY A 306 14.26 13.33 3.29
N LYS A 307 14.77 12.57 2.27
CA LYS A 307 15.95 11.72 2.38
C LYS A 307 17.03 12.17 1.36
N ASN A 308 17.84 13.16 1.71
CA ASN A 308 18.89 13.66 0.83
C ASN A 308 19.90 12.57 0.45
N GLY A 309 20.20 12.44 -0.84
CA GLY A 309 21.15 11.44 -1.35
C GLY A 309 20.65 10.00 -1.25
N VAL A 310 19.33 9.80 -1.08
CA VAL A 310 18.70 8.48 -1.09
C VAL A 310 17.72 8.40 -2.27
N MET A 311 17.79 7.30 -3.01
CA MET A 311 16.83 7.00 -4.08
C MET A 311 16.11 5.67 -3.82
N SER A 312 14.83 5.66 -4.15
CA SER A 312 14.03 4.45 -4.21
C SER A 312 14.26 3.76 -5.55
N MET A 313 14.58 2.49 -5.50
CA MET A 313 14.82 1.65 -6.67
C MET A 313 13.58 0.81 -6.95
N ASN A 314 12.86 1.13 -8.04
CA ASN A 314 11.72 0.33 -8.51
C ASN A 314 12.24 -0.81 -9.40
N CYS A 315 13.02 -1.66 -8.81
CA CYS A 315 13.61 -2.89 -9.36
C CYS A 315 14.10 -3.76 -8.20
N PRO A 316 14.44 -5.06 -8.42
CA PRO A 316 14.18 -5.83 -9.63
C PRO A 316 12.71 -6.20 -9.80
N GLU A 317 12.29 -6.43 -11.03
CA GLU A 317 11.08 -7.15 -11.34
C GLU A 317 11.39 -8.65 -11.38
N ILE A 318 10.76 -9.40 -10.48
CA ILE A 318 10.99 -10.83 -10.33
C ILE A 318 10.16 -11.57 -11.40
N PRO A 319 10.78 -12.47 -12.19
CA PRO A 319 10.11 -13.12 -13.32
C PRO A 319 8.79 -13.83 -12.97
N VAL A 320 7.86 -13.85 -13.92
CA VAL A 320 6.50 -14.44 -13.79
C VAL A 320 6.48 -15.93 -13.41
N ARG A 321 7.60 -16.65 -13.55
CA ARG A 321 7.71 -18.02 -13.05
C ARG A 321 7.61 -18.14 -11.53
N PHE A 322 7.70 -17.02 -10.81
CA PHE A 322 7.48 -16.94 -9.38
C PHE A 322 6.07 -16.40 -9.10
N SER A 323 5.29 -17.15 -8.33
CA SER A 323 3.91 -16.81 -8.00
C SER A 323 3.79 -16.14 -6.65
N ALA A 324 3.01 -15.07 -6.58
CA ALA A 324 2.59 -14.44 -5.32
C ALA A 324 1.62 -15.33 -4.52
N ALA A 325 0.95 -16.25 -5.20
CA ALA A 325 -0.11 -17.08 -4.63
C ALA A 325 0.37 -18.47 -4.15
N ASP A 326 1.65 -18.80 -4.34
CA ASP A 326 2.26 -20.04 -3.84
C ASP A 326 3.36 -19.73 -2.82
N PRO A 327 3.25 -20.22 -1.57
CA PRO A 327 4.18 -19.86 -0.50
C PRO A 327 5.61 -20.36 -0.72
N VAL A 328 5.80 -21.48 -1.40
CA VAL A 328 7.13 -22.01 -1.73
C VAL A 328 7.75 -21.16 -2.84
N SER A 329 6.98 -20.86 -3.87
CA SER A 329 7.40 -19.98 -4.96
C SER A 329 7.73 -18.57 -4.45
N TYR A 330 6.88 -18.00 -3.57
CA TYR A 330 7.12 -16.72 -2.92
C TYR A 330 8.45 -16.70 -2.13
N SER A 331 8.72 -17.73 -1.35
CA SER A 331 9.98 -17.85 -0.59
C SER A 331 11.20 -17.91 -1.50
N LYS A 332 11.11 -18.64 -2.62
CA LYS A 332 12.14 -18.65 -3.65
C LYS A 332 12.30 -17.28 -4.32
N ALA A 333 11.21 -16.57 -4.57
CA ALA A 333 11.21 -15.21 -5.12
C ALA A 333 11.96 -14.23 -4.22
N VAL A 334 11.80 -14.31 -2.89
CA VAL A 334 12.57 -13.49 -1.93
C VAL A 334 14.06 -13.72 -2.08
N THR A 335 14.50 -14.98 -2.09
CA THR A 335 15.92 -15.33 -2.20
C THR A 335 16.50 -14.93 -3.56
N TYR A 336 15.75 -15.16 -4.62
CA TYR A 336 16.14 -14.81 -5.99
C TYR A 336 16.22 -13.30 -6.18
N GLY A 337 15.16 -12.57 -5.79
CA GLY A 337 15.09 -11.13 -5.91
C GLY A 337 16.16 -10.39 -5.10
N ARG A 338 16.55 -10.93 -3.91
CA ARG A 338 17.65 -10.35 -3.14
C ARG A 338 18.99 -10.46 -3.87
N LYS A 339 19.26 -11.58 -4.55
CA LYS A 339 20.47 -11.72 -5.40
C LYS A 339 20.45 -10.72 -6.56
N MET A 340 19.32 -10.60 -7.26
CA MET A 340 19.17 -9.60 -8.33
C MET A 340 19.42 -8.17 -7.82
N MET A 341 18.84 -7.82 -6.66
CA MET A 341 19.02 -6.51 -6.02
C MET A 341 20.50 -6.19 -5.79
N HIS A 342 21.26 -7.11 -5.19
CA HIS A 342 22.67 -6.90 -4.94
C HIS A 342 23.49 -6.80 -6.23
N HIS A 343 23.24 -7.62 -7.24
CA HIS A 343 23.92 -7.54 -8.54
C HIS A 343 23.65 -6.19 -9.22
N ILE A 344 22.39 -5.75 -9.23
CA ILE A 344 22.01 -4.45 -9.80
C ILE A 344 22.70 -3.31 -9.03
N ALA A 345 22.65 -3.33 -7.69
CA ALA A 345 23.29 -2.30 -6.88
C ALA A 345 24.81 -2.23 -7.13
N ASP A 346 25.50 -3.37 -7.12
CA ASP A 346 26.95 -3.45 -7.41
C ASP A 346 27.29 -2.95 -8.82
N TYR A 347 26.44 -3.25 -9.81
CA TYR A 347 26.62 -2.78 -11.16
C TYR A 347 26.47 -1.24 -11.24
N LEU A 348 25.43 -0.68 -10.64
CA LEU A 348 25.18 0.76 -10.62
C LEU A 348 26.29 1.52 -9.91
N ILE A 349 26.80 1.01 -8.77
CA ILE A 349 27.92 1.60 -8.03
C ILE A 349 29.17 1.71 -8.93
N ARG A 350 29.46 0.71 -9.74
CA ARG A 350 30.62 0.70 -10.61
C ARG A 350 30.44 1.49 -11.91
N ARG A 351 29.22 1.65 -12.40
CA ARG A 351 28.95 2.09 -13.78
C ARG A 351 28.13 3.36 -13.92
N LEU A 352 27.33 3.73 -12.92
CA LEU A 352 26.46 4.91 -13.02
C LEU A 352 27.06 6.11 -12.27
N PRO A 353 27.38 7.21 -12.97
CA PRO A 353 27.91 8.42 -12.35
C PRO A 353 26.96 8.96 -11.28
N GLY A 354 27.52 9.27 -10.10
CA GLY A 354 26.78 9.68 -8.91
C GLY A 354 26.52 8.54 -7.94
N PHE A 355 26.75 7.27 -8.33
CA PHE A 355 26.58 6.09 -7.47
C PHE A 355 27.88 5.55 -6.86
N GLU A 356 29.02 6.19 -7.09
CA GLU A 356 30.34 5.68 -6.71
C GLU A 356 30.51 5.45 -5.20
N LYS A 357 29.70 6.12 -4.38
CA LYS A 357 29.67 5.98 -2.92
C LYS A 357 28.36 5.40 -2.41
N ALA A 358 27.50 4.95 -3.33
CA ALA A 358 26.19 4.45 -2.96
C ALA A 358 26.27 3.10 -2.23
N PHE A 359 25.26 2.81 -1.46
CA PHE A 359 25.08 1.56 -0.73
C PHE A 359 23.59 1.25 -0.59
N ILE A 360 23.21 -0.01 -0.41
CA ILE A 360 21.83 -0.38 -0.08
C ILE A 360 21.55 0.10 1.34
N SER A 361 20.66 1.08 1.49
CA SER A 361 20.27 1.65 2.78
C SER A 361 19.04 0.97 3.38
N ARG A 362 18.20 0.34 2.54
CA ARG A 362 17.00 -0.37 2.99
C ARG A 362 16.57 -1.42 1.95
N GLU A 363 16.21 -2.60 2.38
CA GLU A 363 15.42 -3.57 1.59
C GLU A 363 13.94 -3.46 1.99
N ALA A 364 13.02 -3.66 1.06
CA ALA A 364 11.61 -3.78 1.39
C ALA A 364 11.38 -4.93 2.37
N ALA A 365 10.53 -4.71 3.37
CA ALA A 365 10.18 -5.74 4.36
C ALA A 365 9.20 -6.78 3.79
N MET A 366 8.65 -6.54 2.60
CA MET A 366 7.76 -7.46 1.89
C MET A 366 7.91 -7.29 0.38
N LEU A 367 7.68 -8.37 -0.37
CA LEU A 367 7.64 -8.27 -1.83
C LEU A 367 6.44 -7.46 -2.31
N GLY A 368 6.65 -6.68 -3.36
CA GLY A 368 5.59 -5.98 -4.07
C GLY A 368 4.76 -6.95 -4.92
N ALA A 369 3.75 -7.56 -4.31
CA ALA A 369 2.78 -8.38 -5.03
C ALA A 369 1.73 -7.46 -5.69
N ARG A 370 1.81 -7.32 -7.00
CA ARG A 370 0.85 -6.52 -7.77
C ARG A 370 -0.52 -7.16 -7.79
N GLU A 371 -0.58 -8.49 -7.88
CA GLU A 371 -1.78 -9.30 -7.95
C GLU A 371 -1.53 -10.65 -7.27
N SER A 372 -2.58 -11.22 -6.66
CA SER A 372 -2.60 -12.54 -6.06
C SER A 372 -4.00 -13.16 -6.20
N TRP A 373 -4.81 -13.13 -5.16
CA TRP A 373 -6.21 -13.55 -5.19
C TRP A 373 -7.14 -12.34 -5.24
N ARG A 374 -8.25 -12.49 -5.94
CA ARG A 374 -9.36 -11.53 -6.05
C ARG A 374 -10.66 -12.26 -5.75
N ILE A 375 -11.59 -11.62 -5.06
CA ILE A 375 -12.92 -12.20 -4.84
C ILE A 375 -13.74 -12.23 -6.14
N ARG A 376 -14.75 -13.09 -6.17
CA ARG A 376 -15.85 -13.05 -7.14
C ARG A 376 -17.04 -12.42 -6.44
N GLY A 377 -17.18 -11.10 -6.58
CA GLY A 377 -18.24 -10.33 -5.94
C GLY A 377 -19.55 -10.31 -6.73
N ARG A 378 -20.52 -9.56 -6.17
CA ARG A 378 -21.84 -9.37 -6.81
C ARG A 378 -21.78 -8.63 -8.15
N HIS A 379 -20.72 -7.88 -8.39
CA HIS A 379 -20.35 -7.33 -9.70
C HIS A 379 -18.90 -7.68 -9.99
N TYR A 380 -18.65 -8.15 -11.18
CA TYR A 380 -17.33 -8.49 -11.66
C TYR A 380 -16.90 -7.47 -12.71
N LEU A 381 -16.00 -6.58 -12.33
CA LEU A 381 -15.44 -5.56 -13.21
C LEU A 381 -14.57 -6.18 -14.29
N THR A 382 -14.73 -5.74 -15.53
CA THR A 382 -14.02 -6.25 -16.70
C THR A 382 -13.39 -5.14 -17.53
N GLU A 383 -12.61 -5.50 -18.53
CA GLU A 383 -12.03 -4.58 -19.50
C GLU A 383 -13.09 -3.78 -20.25
N ASP A 384 -14.29 -4.34 -20.44
CA ASP A 384 -15.40 -3.61 -21.05
C ASP A 384 -15.81 -2.41 -20.20
N ASP A 385 -15.82 -2.53 -18.86
CA ASP A 385 -16.08 -1.39 -17.97
C ASP A 385 -15.03 -0.27 -18.12
N TYR A 386 -13.78 -0.62 -18.42
CA TYR A 386 -12.73 0.35 -18.70
C TYR A 386 -12.96 1.05 -20.06
N HIS A 387 -13.17 0.28 -21.12
CA HIS A 387 -13.33 0.80 -22.48
C HIS A 387 -14.59 1.64 -22.61
N ASP A 388 -15.70 1.18 -22.03
CA ASP A 388 -16.98 1.87 -22.03
C ASP A 388 -17.03 3.04 -21.03
N GLN A 389 -15.98 3.19 -20.21
CA GLN A 389 -15.94 4.17 -19.15
C GLN A 389 -17.19 4.08 -18.27
N SER A 390 -17.51 2.87 -17.81
CA SER A 390 -18.75 2.53 -17.11
C SER A 390 -19.04 3.42 -15.91
N ARG A 391 -20.32 3.76 -15.71
CA ARG A 391 -20.85 4.52 -14.58
C ARG A 391 -21.85 3.68 -13.82
N PHE A 392 -21.82 3.75 -12.48
CA PHE A 392 -22.66 2.92 -11.64
C PHE A 392 -23.46 3.76 -10.63
N PRO A 393 -24.75 3.46 -10.42
CA PRO A 393 -25.54 4.13 -9.38
C PRO A 393 -24.93 3.98 -7.98
N ASP A 394 -24.29 2.84 -7.73
CA ASP A 394 -23.64 2.45 -6.48
C ASP A 394 -22.11 2.66 -6.51
N ALA A 395 -21.61 3.58 -7.35
CA ALA A 395 -20.19 3.88 -7.43
C ALA A 395 -19.63 4.40 -6.11
N VAL A 396 -18.49 3.85 -5.69
CA VAL A 396 -17.76 4.22 -4.46
C VAL A 396 -16.58 5.13 -4.72
N CYS A 397 -16.00 5.07 -5.93
CA CYS A 397 -14.96 5.96 -6.41
C CYS A 397 -14.86 5.89 -7.94
N ARG A 398 -13.98 6.73 -8.50
CA ARG A 398 -13.60 6.69 -9.92
C ARG A 398 -12.08 6.62 -10.06
N THR A 399 -11.61 6.10 -11.18
CA THR A 399 -10.20 6.03 -11.52
C THR A 399 -10.01 6.16 -13.02
N ALA A 400 -8.87 6.71 -13.42
CA ALA A 400 -8.45 6.83 -14.82
C ALA A 400 -7.03 6.25 -15.04
N TRP A 401 -6.50 5.53 -14.04
CA TRP A 401 -5.19 4.92 -14.22
C TRP A 401 -5.23 3.96 -15.41
N PHE A 402 -4.16 3.97 -16.20
CA PHE A 402 -4.05 3.09 -17.34
C PHE A 402 -3.97 1.61 -16.92
N ILE A 403 -4.34 0.70 -17.81
CA ILE A 403 -4.11 -0.72 -17.61
C ILE A 403 -2.60 -0.96 -17.65
N ASP A 404 -2.03 -1.39 -16.52
CA ASP A 404 -0.60 -1.63 -16.31
C ASP A 404 -0.38 -3.09 -15.91
N ALA A 405 -0.71 -4.00 -16.85
CA ALA A 405 -0.62 -5.44 -16.63
C ALA A 405 0.78 -5.94 -16.95
N HIS A 406 1.65 -5.95 -15.95
CA HIS A 406 2.99 -6.50 -16.05
C HIS A 406 2.95 -8.00 -16.34
N GLY A 407 3.93 -8.48 -17.10
CA GLY A 407 4.04 -9.88 -17.52
C GLY A 407 3.26 -10.20 -18.80
N GLU A 408 2.05 -9.69 -18.94
CA GLU A 408 1.24 -9.86 -20.16
C GLU A 408 1.46 -8.73 -21.19
N LYS A 409 2.26 -7.72 -20.82
CA LYS A 409 2.64 -6.57 -21.69
C LYS A 409 1.44 -5.79 -22.22
N VAL A 410 0.33 -5.77 -21.48
CA VAL A 410 -0.83 -4.97 -21.79
C VAL A 410 -0.70 -3.62 -21.08
N SER A 411 -0.71 -2.55 -21.88
CA SER A 411 -0.66 -1.17 -21.39
C SER A 411 -1.57 -0.32 -22.25
N GLU A 412 -2.71 0.09 -21.69
CA GLU A 412 -3.74 0.85 -22.40
C GLU A 412 -4.15 2.07 -21.58
N LYS A 413 -4.28 3.21 -22.26
CA LYS A 413 -4.68 4.48 -21.62
C LYS A 413 -6.08 4.88 -22.06
N LEU A 414 -6.86 5.42 -21.12
CA LEU A 414 -8.12 6.07 -21.46
C LEU A 414 -7.86 7.38 -22.23
N PRO A 415 -8.84 7.84 -23.04
CA PRO A 415 -8.79 9.18 -23.60
C PRO A 415 -8.63 10.25 -22.52
N ALA A 416 -8.07 11.41 -22.89
CA ALA A 416 -7.89 12.52 -21.96
C ALA A 416 -9.22 12.91 -21.28
N GLY A 417 -9.23 12.96 -19.94
CA GLY A 417 -10.42 13.21 -19.13
C GLY A 417 -11.37 12.02 -18.99
N GLY A 418 -11.07 10.89 -19.63
CA GLY A 418 -11.82 9.64 -19.47
C GLY A 418 -11.56 9.02 -18.10
N PHE A 419 -12.55 8.32 -17.55
CA PHE A 419 -12.47 7.55 -16.31
C PHE A 419 -13.57 6.51 -16.27
N TYR A 420 -13.43 5.53 -15.40
CA TYR A 420 -14.49 4.57 -15.07
C TYR A 420 -14.74 4.57 -13.56
N GLU A 421 -15.85 4.01 -13.15
CA GLU A 421 -16.26 3.95 -11.75
C GLU A 421 -16.16 2.52 -11.21
N ILE A 422 -15.98 2.41 -9.90
CA ILE A 422 -15.96 1.14 -9.16
C ILE A 422 -17.24 1.07 -8.32
N PRO A 423 -18.12 0.07 -8.57
CA PRO A 423 -19.36 -0.06 -7.81
C PRO A 423 -19.16 -0.78 -6.46
N TYR A 424 -20.01 -0.47 -5.48
CA TYR A 424 -20.00 -1.13 -4.17
C TYR A 424 -20.17 -2.66 -4.28
N ARG A 425 -20.97 -3.12 -5.23
CA ARG A 425 -21.20 -4.54 -5.50
C ARG A 425 -19.93 -5.33 -5.85
N SER A 426 -18.86 -4.68 -6.24
CA SER A 426 -17.55 -5.32 -6.45
C SER A 426 -16.79 -5.58 -5.15
N LEU A 427 -17.26 -5.03 -4.01
CA LEU A 427 -16.63 -5.15 -2.70
C LEU A 427 -17.26 -6.26 -1.84
N VAL A 428 -18.38 -6.84 -2.23
CA VAL A 428 -19.16 -7.80 -1.45
C VAL A 428 -19.50 -9.05 -2.26
N THR A 429 -19.70 -10.17 -1.58
CA THR A 429 -20.09 -11.45 -2.19
C THR A 429 -21.52 -11.84 -1.78
N GLU A 430 -22.10 -12.81 -2.46
CA GLU A 430 -23.42 -13.35 -2.07
C GLU A 430 -23.30 -14.24 -0.83
N GLU A 431 -22.18 -14.95 -0.66
CA GLU A 431 -21.99 -16.04 0.27
C GLU A 431 -21.76 -15.58 1.71
N ILE A 432 -21.14 -14.39 1.90
CA ILE A 432 -20.77 -13.90 3.24
C ILE A 432 -21.47 -12.58 3.53
N GLU A 433 -22.40 -12.62 4.49
CA GLU A 433 -23.34 -11.53 4.75
C GLU A 433 -22.67 -10.28 5.35
N ASN A 434 -21.66 -10.45 6.20
CA ASN A 434 -21.05 -9.39 6.99
C ASN A 434 -19.59 -9.09 6.63
N LEU A 435 -19.21 -9.37 5.38
CA LEU A 435 -17.87 -9.13 4.85
C LEU A 435 -17.88 -8.08 3.76
N ILE A 436 -16.95 -7.12 3.84
CA ILE A 436 -16.61 -6.17 2.78
C ILE A 436 -15.14 -6.37 2.43
N VAL A 437 -14.78 -6.39 1.15
CA VAL A 437 -13.39 -6.50 0.70
C VAL A 437 -12.94 -5.15 0.15
N ALA A 438 -11.73 -4.73 0.49
CA ALA A 438 -11.21 -3.44 0.08
C ALA A 438 -9.78 -3.52 -0.47
N GLY A 439 -9.48 -2.69 -1.47
CA GLY A 439 -8.17 -2.61 -2.08
C GLY A 439 -8.03 -3.45 -3.35
N ARG A 440 -6.81 -3.93 -3.65
CA ARG A 440 -6.49 -4.59 -4.94
C ARG A 440 -7.15 -5.96 -5.16
N CYS A 441 -7.75 -6.54 -4.14
CA CYS A 441 -8.34 -7.89 -4.17
C CYS A 441 -9.87 -7.91 -4.31
N ILE A 442 -10.49 -6.77 -4.62
CA ILE A 442 -11.91 -6.71 -4.96
C ILE A 442 -12.21 -7.44 -6.27
N SER A 443 -13.49 -7.56 -6.61
CA SER A 443 -13.97 -8.34 -7.76
C SER A 443 -13.68 -7.67 -9.08
N ALA A 444 -12.68 -8.16 -9.81
CA ALA A 444 -12.30 -7.68 -11.13
C ALA A 444 -11.51 -8.73 -11.91
N SER A 445 -11.52 -8.63 -13.25
CA SER A 445 -10.62 -9.40 -14.12
C SER A 445 -9.14 -9.08 -13.81
N PHE A 446 -8.25 -9.99 -14.21
CA PHE A 446 -6.82 -9.79 -14.04
C PHE A 446 -6.32 -8.49 -14.70
N ILE A 447 -6.80 -8.22 -15.90
CA ILE A 447 -6.38 -7.05 -16.68
C ILE A 447 -6.90 -5.76 -16.03
N LEU A 448 -8.20 -5.69 -15.68
CA LEU A 448 -8.73 -4.48 -15.08
C LEU A 448 -8.19 -4.22 -13.67
N GLN A 449 -7.90 -5.27 -12.91
CA GLN A 449 -7.25 -5.15 -11.61
C GLN A 449 -5.93 -4.37 -11.70
N ALA A 450 -5.19 -4.48 -12.81
CA ALA A 450 -3.95 -3.76 -13.02
C ALA A 450 -4.13 -2.23 -13.11
N SER A 451 -5.33 -1.75 -13.48
CA SER A 451 -5.69 -0.33 -13.47
C SER A 451 -6.11 0.17 -12.08
N MET A 452 -6.87 -0.62 -11.32
CA MET A 452 -7.52 -0.14 -10.09
C MET A 452 -6.69 -0.33 -8.80
N ARG A 453 -5.54 -1.01 -8.88
CA ARG A 453 -4.70 -1.35 -7.71
C ARG A 453 -3.82 -0.23 -7.17
N ILE A 454 -3.85 0.96 -7.75
CA ILE A 454 -3.04 2.09 -7.29
C ILE A 454 -3.51 2.60 -5.92
N GLN A 455 -2.58 3.21 -5.18
CA GLN A 455 -2.83 3.53 -3.77
C GLN A 455 -4.03 4.45 -3.55
N PRO A 456 -4.21 5.58 -4.26
CA PRO A 456 -5.38 6.45 -4.07
C PRO A 456 -6.71 5.74 -4.33
N THR A 457 -6.79 4.93 -5.38
CA THR A 457 -8.00 4.12 -5.66
C THR A 457 -8.25 3.12 -4.53
N CYS A 458 -7.21 2.43 -4.03
CA CYS A 458 -7.35 1.52 -2.90
C CYS A 458 -7.79 2.23 -1.61
N MET A 459 -7.26 3.43 -1.32
CA MET A 459 -7.71 4.25 -0.19
C MET A 459 -9.19 4.64 -0.33
N SER A 460 -9.61 5.07 -1.51
CA SER A 460 -11.00 5.45 -1.79
C SER A 460 -11.98 4.28 -1.63
N ILE A 461 -11.57 3.08 -2.08
CA ILE A 461 -12.34 1.85 -1.84
C ILE A 461 -12.43 1.55 -0.34
N GLY A 462 -11.32 1.69 0.38
CA GLY A 462 -11.28 1.50 1.83
C GLY A 462 -12.16 2.50 2.59
N GLU A 463 -12.10 3.78 2.23
CA GLU A 463 -12.99 4.82 2.77
C GLU A 463 -14.46 4.43 2.64
N ALA A 464 -14.87 4.02 1.46
CA ALA A 464 -16.24 3.58 1.22
C ALA A 464 -16.61 2.32 2.02
N ALA A 465 -15.69 1.35 2.14
CA ALA A 465 -15.90 0.13 2.93
C ALA A 465 -16.15 0.46 4.42
N GLY A 466 -15.36 1.38 5.00
CA GLY A 466 -15.55 1.82 6.38
C GLY A 466 -16.89 2.55 6.60
N ILE A 467 -17.25 3.46 5.70
CA ILE A 467 -18.55 4.15 5.72
C ILE A 467 -19.70 3.15 5.63
N ALA A 468 -19.62 2.20 4.69
CA ALA A 468 -20.65 1.18 4.50
C ALA A 468 -20.81 0.29 5.73
N ALA A 469 -19.71 -0.18 6.33
CA ALA A 469 -19.75 -1.00 7.54
C ALA A 469 -20.48 -0.29 8.69
N ALA A 470 -20.12 0.94 9.00
CA ALA A 470 -20.77 1.73 10.06
C ALA A 470 -22.24 2.02 9.72
N TRP A 471 -22.55 2.33 8.47
CA TRP A 471 -23.92 2.57 8.02
C TRP A 471 -24.80 1.33 8.16
N GLY A 472 -24.34 0.18 7.68
CA GLY A 472 -25.05 -1.10 7.81
C GLY A 472 -25.35 -1.44 9.27
N LEU A 473 -24.33 -1.33 10.13
CA LEU A 473 -24.47 -1.59 11.56
C LEU A 473 -25.53 -0.67 12.22
N SER A 474 -25.52 0.62 11.90
CA SER A 474 -26.46 1.58 12.47
C SER A 474 -27.93 1.31 12.08
N ARG A 475 -28.17 0.46 11.08
CA ARG A 475 -29.49 0.10 10.54
C ARG A 475 -29.80 -1.39 10.58
N ASN A 476 -28.90 -2.20 11.11
CA ASN A 476 -29.01 -3.64 11.12
C ASN A 476 -29.20 -4.22 9.69
N ILE A 477 -28.43 -3.71 8.73
CA ILE A 477 -28.41 -4.17 7.34
C ILE A 477 -27.10 -4.98 7.15
N ALA A 478 -27.20 -6.16 6.58
CA ALA A 478 -26.04 -6.97 6.24
C ALA A 478 -25.14 -6.26 5.20
N ALA A 479 -23.83 -6.46 5.28
CA ALA A 479 -22.89 -5.75 4.44
C ALA A 479 -23.15 -5.98 2.95
N ASN A 480 -23.48 -7.20 2.55
CA ASN A 480 -23.79 -7.54 1.16
C ASN A 480 -25.17 -7.06 0.67
N GLU A 481 -26.04 -6.57 1.57
CA GLU A 481 -27.36 -6.01 1.24
C GLU A 481 -27.36 -4.47 1.20
N ILE A 482 -26.26 -3.84 1.57
CA ILE A 482 -26.15 -2.38 1.57
C ILE A 482 -26.32 -1.87 0.13
N LYS A 483 -27.28 -0.95 -0.02
CA LYS A 483 -27.43 -0.15 -1.24
C LYS A 483 -26.64 1.15 -1.04
N TRP A 484 -25.48 1.26 -1.65
CA TRP A 484 -24.61 2.43 -1.49
C TRP A 484 -25.31 3.73 -1.82
N ASP A 485 -26.16 3.73 -2.85
CA ASP A 485 -26.92 4.87 -3.28
C ASP A 485 -28.08 5.27 -2.33
N ALA A 486 -28.44 4.42 -1.38
CA ALA A 486 -29.37 4.74 -0.31
C ALA A 486 -28.70 5.47 0.88
N ILE A 487 -27.37 5.44 0.99
CA ILE A 487 -26.62 6.27 1.94
C ILE A 487 -26.76 7.73 1.50
N PRO A 488 -27.11 8.68 2.41
CA PRO A 488 -27.21 10.09 2.05
C PRO A 488 -25.94 10.62 1.37
N ALA A 489 -26.07 11.41 0.31
CA ALA A 489 -24.95 11.90 -0.49
C ALA A 489 -23.85 12.57 0.36
N GLY A 490 -24.22 13.37 1.36
CA GLY A 490 -23.27 14.04 2.27
C GLY A 490 -22.55 13.10 3.25
N LYS A 491 -22.84 11.80 3.24
CA LYS A 491 -22.16 10.76 4.04
C LYS A 491 -21.35 9.80 3.18
N ARG A 492 -21.47 9.88 1.87
CA ARG A 492 -20.70 9.05 0.93
C ARG A 492 -19.39 9.74 0.58
N SER A 493 -18.33 8.95 0.43
CA SER A 493 -17.04 9.44 -0.06
C SER A 493 -17.08 9.87 -1.52
N TYR A 494 -17.99 9.26 -2.30
CA TYR A 494 -18.18 9.54 -3.71
C TYR A 494 -19.65 9.44 -4.12
N VAL A 495 -20.05 10.29 -5.06
CA VAL A 495 -21.37 10.28 -5.67
C VAL A 495 -21.19 10.36 -7.18
N SER A 496 -21.68 9.37 -7.93
CA SER A 496 -21.63 9.38 -9.39
C SER A 496 -22.33 10.59 -9.99
N ALA A 497 -21.68 11.24 -10.96
CA ALA A 497 -22.21 12.45 -11.61
C ALA A 497 -23.45 12.20 -12.51
N GLU A 498 -23.73 10.96 -12.87
CA GLU A 498 -24.89 10.64 -13.75
C GLU A 498 -26.25 10.90 -13.09
N LYS A 499 -26.33 10.93 -11.76
CA LYS A 499 -27.59 11.29 -11.06
C LYS A 499 -27.92 12.80 -11.06
N ALA A 500 -26.98 13.66 -11.45
CA ALA A 500 -27.21 15.11 -11.50
C ALA A 500 -27.94 15.56 -12.79
N LYS A 501 -28.21 14.64 -13.74
CA LYS A 501 -28.86 14.95 -15.02
C LYS A 501 -30.28 14.38 -15.19
N LYS A 502 -30.92 13.94 -14.08
CA LYS A 502 -32.33 13.57 -14.10
C LYS A 502 -33.18 14.46 -13.21
#